data_c5faa31431f5134056414ef5630e57ae
#
_entry.id   c5faa31431f5134056414ef5630e57ae
#
_cell.length_a   1.000
_cell.length_b   1.000
_cell.length_c   1.000
_cell.angle_alpha   90.00
_cell.angle_beta   90.00
_cell.angle_gamma   90.00
#
_symmetry.space_group_name_H-M   'P 1'
#
loop_
_entity.id
_entity.type
_entity.pdbx_description
1 polymer ?
#
loop_
_entity_poly.entity_id
_entity_poly.type
_entity_poly.pdbx_seq_one_letter_code
_entity_poly.pdbx_strand_id
1 'polypeptide(L)'
;LLENPHDDTSFLRVVNFPPRGIGARTLEVLQDAARSSGCSLHDAVSAVPGKAGTNLGAFVALVQVLREQTQGQNLRGIIGQVLESSGLLEHYRHEKEGADRLENLDELINAAESFVTQEGFGRDAVALPLDEHGNALTQSPASQGLDPDAPMLNAPGNVDADTGETLSPLAAFLTHAALEAGDNQAQAGQDAVQLM
;
A
#
# COMPACT_ATOMS: atom_id res chain seq x y z
N LEU A 1 3.92 0.98 -0.21
CA LEU A 1 5.05 0.48 0.60
C LEU A 1 4.81 -0.92 1.15
N LEU A 2 3.57 -1.30 1.43
CA LEU A 2 3.28 -2.68 1.85
C LEU A 2 3.56 -3.67 0.71
N GLU A 3 3.13 -3.37 -0.50
CA GLU A 3 3.40 -4.17 -1.68
C GLU A 3 4.86 -4.03 -2.14
N ASN A 4 5.34 -2.80 -2.23
CA ASN A 4 6.70 -2.48 -2.64
C ASN A 4 7.38 -1.52 -1.67
N PRO A 5 8.23 -2.00 -0.74
CA PRO A 5 8.94 -1.16 0.20
C PRO A 5 9.99 -0.25 -0.46
N HIS A 6 10.43 -0.58 -1.67
CA HIS A 6 11.44 0.16 -2.43
C HIS A 6 10.85 1.24 -3.35
N ASP A 7 9.54 1.54 -3.23
CA ASP A 7 8.92 2.66 -3.94
C ASP A 7 9.28 3.99 -3.26
N ASP A 8 10.31 4.62 -3.79
CA ASP A 8 10.86 5.88 -3.28
C ASP A 8 9.84 7.03 -3.35
N THR A 9 8.97 7.05 -4.34
CA THR A 9 7.93 8.08 -4.50
C THR A 9 6.92 7.99 -3.37
N SER A 10 6.38 6.80 -3.13
CA SER A 10 5.46 6.56 -2.03
C SER A 10 6.13 6.75 -0.67
N PHE A 11 7.41 6.36 -0.54
CA PHE A 11 8.19 6.57 0.67
C PHE A 11 8.24 8.05 1.05
N LEU A 12 8.62 8.92 0.13
CA LEU A 12 8.72 10.37 0.38
C LEU A 12 7.37 11.01 0.75
N ARG A 13 6.27 10.51 0.18
CA ARG A 13 4.93 11.03 0.46
C ARG A 13 4.46 10.73 1.88
N VAL A 14 4.80 9.56 2.43
CA VAL A 14 4.20 9.09 3.69
C VAL A 14 5.16 9.06 4.88
N VAL A 15 6.47 9.14 4.68
CA VAL A 15 7.48 8.97 5.73
C VAL A 15 7.32 9.94 6.89
N ASN A 16 6.86 11.17 6.65
CA ASN A 16 6.62 12.19 7.66
C ASN A 16 5.14 12.60 7.77
N PHE A 17 4.23 11.76 7.32
CA PHE A 17 2.80 11.97 7.51
C PHE A 17 2.16 10.71 8.09
N PRO A 18 1.56 10.78 9.28
CA PRO A 18 1.59 11.88 10.26
C PRO A 18 2.99 12.32 10.66
N PRO A 19 3.15 13.53 11.26
CA PRO A 19 4.47 14.08 11.59
C PRO A 19 5.29 13.15 12.49
N ARG A 20 6.49 12.75 12.03
CA ARG A 20 7.41 11.85 12.74
C ARG A 20 8.76 12.49 13.08
N GLY A 21 8.83 13.83 12.97
CA GLY A 21 10.08 14.56 13.22
C GLY A 21 11.14 14.34 12.14
N ILE A 22 10.70 14.03 10.93
CA ILE A 22 11.56 13.84 9.75
C ILE A 22 11.42 15.09 8.89
N GLY A 23 12.40 15.99 8.96
CA GLY A 23 12.40 17.24 8.19
C GLY A 23 12.97 17.10 6.79
N ALA A 24 12.80 18.14 5.96
CA ALA A 24 13.29 18.18 4.59
C ALA A 24 14.79 17.89 4.48
N ARG A 25 15.60 18.46 5.39
CA ARG A 25 17.06 18.21 5.41
C ARG A 25 17.40 16.71 5.65
N THR A 26 16.60 16.01 6.44
CA THR A 26 16.79 14.58 6.66
C THR A 26 16.52 13.79 5.39
N LEU A 27 15.50 14.19 4.64
CA LEU A 27 15.16 13.57 3.36
C LEU A 27 16.22 13.83 2.30
N GLU A 28 16.81 15.04 2.27
CA GLU A 28 17.93 15.34 1.39
C GLU A 28 19.14 14.44 1.67
N VAL A 29 19.52 14.28 2.95
CA VAL A 29 20.62 13.39 3.36
C VAL A 29 20.30 11.94 2.98
N LEU A 30 19.08 11.48 3.17
CA LEU A 30 18.66 10.14 2.79
C LEU A 30 18.74 9.93 1.26
N GLN A 31 18.23 10.89 0.48
CA GLN A 31 18.29 10.85 -0.99
C GLN A 31 19.73 10.85 -1.51
N ASP A 32 20.61 11.62 -0.91
CA ASP A 32 22.03 11.65 -1.28
C ASP A 32 22.72 10.33 -0.93
N ALA A 33 22.41 9.74 0.21
CA ALA A 33 22.90 8.43 0.60
C ALA A 33 22.42 7.33 -0.38
N ALA A 34 21.13 7.30 -0.71
CA ALA A 34 20.55 6.36 -1.66
C ALA A 34 21.19 6.49 -3.06
N ARG A 35 21.33 7.72 -3.54
CA ARG A 35 21.97 8.02 -4.85
C ARG A 35 23.44 7.59 -4.87
N SER A 36 24.16 7.84 -3.78
CA SER A 36 25.59 7.47 -3.68
C SER A 36 25.81 5.97 -3.63
N SER A 37 24.88 5.23 -3.04
CA SER A 37 24.94 3.77 -2.89
C SER A 37 24.23 3.02 -4.01
N GLY A 38 23.46 3.71 -4.88
CA GLY A 38 22.68 3.09 -5.95
C GLY A 38 21.57 2.17 -5.44
N CYS A 39 20.99 2.49 -4.27
CA CYS A 39 19.92 1.71 -3.64
C CYS A 39 18.65 2.55 -3.39
N SER A 40 17.58 1.92 -2.93
CA SER A 40 16.33 2.60 -2.59
C SER A 40 16.48 3.47 -1.33
N LEU A 41 15.54 4.41 -1.13
CA LEU A 41 15.47 5.21 0.11
C LEU A 41 15.30 4.31 1.34
N HIS A 42 14.52 3.26 1.21
CA HIS A 42 14.33 2.26 2.26
C HIS A 42 15.67 1.67 2.74
N ASP A 43 16.50 1.24 1.82
CA ASP A 43 17.80 0.60 2.12
C ASP A 43 18.83 1.60 2.63
N ALA A 44 18.78 2.83 2.14
CA ALA A 44 19.68 3.90 2.53
C ALA A 44 19.44 4.43 3.96
N VAL A 45 18.33 4.09 4.61
CA VAL A 45 18.01 4.56 5.97
C VAL A 45 19.12 4.28 6.96
N SER A 46 19.79 3.12 6.88
CA SER A 46 20.87 2.73 7.75
C SER A 46 22.11 3.63 7.66
N ALA A 47 22.28 4.36 6.56
CA ALA A 47 23.38 5.29 6.34
C ALA A 47 23.14 6.68 6.95
N VAL A 48 21.92 6.99 7.41
CA VAL A 48 21.57 8.29 8.00
C VAL A 48 21.87 8.28 9.50
N PRO A 49 22.82 9.13 9.98
CA PRO A 49 23.23 9.10 11.38
C PRO A 49 22.28 9.87 12.30
N GLY A 50 22.40 9.61 13.61
CA GLY A 50 21.78 10.38 14.68
C GLY A 50 20.26 10.19 14.80
N LYS A 51 19.60 11.16 15.45
CA LYS A 51 18.16 11.10 15.73
C LYS A 51 17.31 11.00 14.46
N ALA A 52 17.75 11.62 13.39
CA ALA A 52 17.08 11.56 12.08
C ALA A 52 17.05 10.12 11.55
N GLY A 53 18.17 9.41 11.58
CA GLY A 53 18.25 8.00 11.21
C GLY A 53 17.40 7.11 12.11
N THR A 54 17.36 7.40 13.42
CA THR A 54 16.49 6.67 14.35
C THR A 54 15.01 6.83 13.99
N ASN A 55 14.55 8.04 13.65
CA ASN A 55 13.16 8.28 13.25
C ASN A 55 12.82 7.61 11.91
N LEU A 56 13.73 7.65 10.95
CA LEU A 56 13.59 6.93 9.68
C LEU A 56 13.54 5.41 9.90
N GLY A 57 14.42 4.88 10.73
CA GLY A 57 14.45 3.46 11.09
C GLY A 57 13.17 3.01 11.78
N ALA A 58 12.59 3.83 12.65
CA ALA A 58 11.31 3.55 13.29
C ALA A 58 10.17 3.48 12.25
N PHE A 59 10.18 4.36 11.23
CA PHE A 59 9.22 4.31 10.15
C PHE A 59 9.37 3.04 9.30
N VAL A 60 10.58 2.68 8.93
CA VAL A 60 10.84 1.44 8.16
C VAL A 60 10.41 0.21 8.97
N ALA A 61 10.73 0.17 10.27
CA ALA A 61 10.29 -0.90 11.15
C ALA A 61 8.76 -1.00 11.24
N LEU A 62 8.05 0.14 11.30
CA LEU A 62 6.59 0.18 11.26
C LEU A 62 6.04 -0.45 9.97
N VAL A 63 6.60 -0.09 8.81
CA VAL A 63 6.19 -0.67 7.52
C VAL A 63 6.43 -2.17 7.50
N GLN A 64 7.57 -2.62 8.01
CA GLN A 64 7.88 -4.06 8.07
C GLN A 64 6.91 -4.83 8.98
N VAL A 65 6.63 -4.31 10.17
CA VAL A 65 5.65 -4.90 11.10
C VAL A 65 4.26 -4.96 10.46
N LEU A 66 3.85 -3.89 9.76
CA LEU A 66 2.57 -3.88 9.04
C LEU A 66 2.53 -4.94 7.93
N ARG A 67 3.61 -5.10 7.16
CA ARG A 67 3.69 -6.15 6.13
C ARG A 67 3.53 -7.54 6.73
N GLU A 68 4.15 -7.80 7.86
CA GLU A 68 4.05 -9.10 8.57
C GLU A 68 2.65 -9.31 9.15
N GLN A 69 2.07 -8.30 9.78
CA GLN A 69 0.76 -8.40 10.43
C GLN A 69 -0.40 -8.47 9.44
N THR A 70 -0.24 -7.93 8.24
CA THR A 70 -1.29 -7.94 7.21
C THR A 70 -1.27 -9.19 6.33
N GLN A 71 -0.26 -10.04 6.47
CA GLN A 71 -0.23 -11.33 5.78
C GLN A 71 -1.43 -12.18 6.17
N GLY A 72 -2.13 -12.71 5.16
CA GLY A 72 -3.31 -13.53 5.39
C GLY A 72 -4.57 -12.76 5.82
N GLN A 73 -4.55 -11.42 5.81
CA GLN A 73 -5.73 -10.61 6.04
C GLN A 73 -6.45 -10.28 4.73
N ASN A 74 -7.77 -10.07 4.80
CA ASN A 74 -8.53 -9.53 3.68
C ASN A 74 -8.24 -8.02 3.50
N LEU A 75 -8.60 -7.46 2.34
CA LEU A 75 -8.30 -6.07 1.99
C LEU A 75 -8.81 -5.06 3.02
N ARG A 76 -10.03 -5.26 3.54
CA ARG A 76 -10.61 -4.43 4.61
C ARG A 76 -9.74 -4.45 5.88
N GLY A 77 -9.29 -5.64 6.28
CA GLY A 77 -8.41 -5.83 7.44
C GLY A 77 -7.06 -5.14 7.25
N ILE A 78 -6.47 -5.28 6.08
CA ILE A 78 -5.20 -4.62 5.73
C ILE A 78 -5.34 -3.10 5.85
N ILE A 79 -6.36 -2.50 5.23
CA ILE A 79 -6.57 -1.05 5.26
C ILE A 79 -6.84 -0.58 6.70
N GLY A 80 -7.72 -1.24 7.44
CA GLY A 80 -8.00 -0.91 8.83
C GLY A 80 -6.74 -0.95 9.71
N GLN A 81 -5.94 -2.00 9.59
CA GLN A 81 -4.68 -2.16 10.33
C GLN A 81 -3.67 -1.05 9.99
N VAL A 82 -3.56 -0.67 8.71
CA VAL A 82 -2.68 0.41 8.26
C VAL A 82 -3.12 1.75 8.84
N LEU A 83 -4.41 2.07 8.77
CA LEU A 83 -4.96 3.32 9.27
C LEU A 83 -4.73 3.49 10.78
N GLU A 84 -4.94 2.41 11.55
CA GLU A 84 -4.75 2.41 12.99
C GLU A 84 -3.26 2.51 13.36
N SER A 85 -2.43 1.58 12.85
CA SER A 85 -1.03 1.47 13.25
C SER A 85 -0.14 2.58 12.71
N SER A 86 -0.51 3.22 11.59
CA SER A 86 0.24 4.38 11.05
C SER A 86 0.11 5.63 11.88
N GLY A 87 -0.87 5.70 12.80
CA GLY A 87 -1.20 6.88 13.58
C GLY A 87 -2.06 7.91 12.83
N LEU A 88 -2.58 7.55 11.64
CA LEU A 88 -3.41 8.43 10.83
C LEU A 88 -4.72 8.79 11.52
N LEU A 89 -5.40 7.81 12.09
CA LEU A 89 -6.66 8.02 12.81
C LEU A 89 -6.47 8.96 14.01
N GLU A 90 -5.40 8.74 14.78
CA GLU A 90 -5.08 9.58 15.93
C GLU A 90 -4.74 11.01 15.51
N HIS A 91 -3.98 11.17 14.43
CA HIS A 91 -3.64 12.45 13.85
C HIS A 91 -4.91 13.26 13.49
N TYR A 92 -5.84 12.67 12.74
CA TYR A 92 -7.06 13.35 12.33
C TYR A 92 -8.04 13.58 13.47
N ARG A 93 -8.07 12.75 14.51
CA ARG A 93 -8.87 13.01 15.71
C ARG A 93 -8.49 14.31 16.43
N HIS A 94 -7.23 14.73 16.30
CA HIS A 94 -6.72 15.97 16.91
C HIS A 94 -6.75 17.18 15.98
N GLU A 95 -7.11 17.00 14.71
CA GLU A 95 -7.26 18.10 13.77
C GLU A 95 -8.64 18.73 13.84
N LYS A 96 -8.70 20.07 13.61
CA LYS A 96 -9.93 20.85 13.69
C LYS A 96 -11.00 20.43 12.67
N GLU A 97 -10.57 19.96 11.48
CA GLU A 97 -11.40 19.45 10.38
C GLU A 97 -11.23 17.95 10.19
N GLY A 98 -10.81 17.27 11.25
CA GLY A 98 -10.48 15.86 11.20
C GLY A 98 -11.69 14.95 11.02
N ALA A 99 -12.90 15.40 11.40
CA ALA A 99 -14.12 14.60 11.29
C ALA A 99 -14.40 14.19 9.83
N ASP A 100 -14.33 15.13 8.89
CA ASP A 100 -14.53 14.86 7.46
C ASP A 100 -13.46 13.92 6.90
N ARG A 101 -12.23 14.04 7.42
CA ARG A 101 -11.13 13.14 7.04
C ARG A 101 -11.34 11.72 7.54
N LEU A 102 -11.84 11.57 8.76
CA LEU A 102 -12.17 10.26 9.34
C LEU A 102 -13.31 9.60 8.57
N GLU A 103 -14.34 10.36 8.18
CA GLU A 103 -15.43 9.87 7.34
C GLU A 103 -14.92 9.36 5.99
N ASN A 104 -14.04 10.11 5.33
CA ASN A 104 -13.41 9.67 4.07
C ASN A 104 -12.57 8.39 4.24
N LEU A 105 -11.94 8.18 5.40
CA LEU A 105 -11.22 6.94 5.68
C LEU A 105 -12.16 5.75 5.90
N ASP A 106 -13.30 5.98 6.53
CA ASP A 106 -14.36 4.96 6.65
C ASP A 106 -14.95 4.61 5.28
N GLU A 107 -15.17 5.60 4.42
CA GLU A 107 -15.59 5.37 3.02
C GLU A 107 -14.55 4.56 2.24
N LEU A 108 -13.25 4.82 2.43
CA LEU A 108 -12.18 4.04 1.81
C LEU A 108 -12.26 2.55 2.19
N ILE A 109 -12.52 2.26 3.47
CA ILE A 109 -12.69 0.88 3.95
C ILE A 109 -13.91 0.23 3.27
N ASN A 110 -15.02 0.95 3.14
CA ASN A 110 -16.23 0.46 2.49
C ASN A 110 -16.03 0.26 0.98
N ALA A 111 -15.32 1.17 0.32
CA ALA A 111 -14.96 1.05 -1.08
C ALA A 111 -14.09 -0.19 -1.34
N ALA A 112 -13.13 -0.45 -0.47
CA ALA A 112 -12.29 -1.64 -0.56
C ALA A 112 -13.10 -2.94 -0.41
N GLU A 113 -14.08 -2.99 0.49
CA GLU A 113 -14.98 -4.15 0.64
C GLU A 113 -15.86 -4.34 -0.59
N SER A 114 -16.37 -3.26 -1.15
CA SER A 114 -17.18 -3.28 -2.39
C SER A 114 -16.35 -3.75 -3.57
N PHE A 115 -15.12 -3.27 -3.72
CA PHE A 115 -14.19 -3.67 -4.76
C PHE A 115 -13.94 -5.18 -4.75
N VAL A 116 -13.59 -5.75 -3.60
CA VAL A 116 -13.35 -7.18 -3.46
C VAL A 116 -14.57 -8.01 -3.88
N THR A 117 -15.78 -7.51 -3.60
CA THR A 117 -17.03 -8.21 -3.96
C THR A 117 -17.33 -8.10 -5.45
N GLN A 118 -17.07 -6.94 -6.09
CA GLN A 118 -17.38 -6.68 -7.50
C GLN A 118 -16.37 -7.34 -8.45
N GLU A 119 -15.09 -7.28 -8.12
CA GLU A 119 -14.01 -7.85 -8.94
C GLU A 119 -13.85 -9.38 -8.79
N GLY A 120 -14.70 -10.01 -7.98
CA GLY A 120 -14.75 -11.47 -7.89
C GLY A 120 -13.63 -12.10 -7.06
N PHE A 121 -12.89 -11.30 -6.24
CA PHE A 121 -11.91 -11.85 -5.30
C PHE A 121 -12.56 -12.71 -4.19
N GLY A 122 -13.87 -12.57 -3.98
CA GLY A 122 -14.56 -13.16 -2.85
C GLY A 122 -14.31 -12.39 -1.54
N ARG A 123 -15.29 -12.41 -0.63
CA ARG A 123 -15.21 -11.66 0.64
C ARG A 123 -14.02 -12.05 1.52
N ASP A 124 -13.56 -13.28 1.38
CA ASP A 124 -12.49 -13.87 2.18
C ASP A 124 -11.17 -13.98 1.41
N ALA A 125 -11.03 -13.26 0.28
CA ALA A 125 -9.77 -13.22 -0.44
C ALA A 125 -8.68 -12.60 0.44
N VAL A 126 -7.67 -13.41 0.74
CA VAL A 126 -6.53 -13.02 1.57
C VAL A 126 -5.31 -12.75 0.68
N ALA A 127 -4.50 -11.77 1.07
CA ALA A 127 -3.21 -11.56 0.44
C ALA A 127 -2.32 -12.78 0.73
N LEU A 128 -1.86 -13.46 -0.31
CA LEU A 128 -0.88 -14.52 -0.16
C LEU A 128 0.48 -13.89 0.16
N PRO A 129 1.31 -14.56 1.00
CA PRO A 129 2.66 -14.10 1.24
C PRO A 129 3.44 -14.10 -0.09
N LEU A 130 4.14 -13.01 -0.35
CA LEU A 130 5.00 -12.85 -1.51
C LEU A 130 6.42 -13.34 -1.17
N ASP A 131 7.10 -13.93 -2.15
CA ASP A 131 8.54 -14.20 -2.04
C ASP A 131 9.34 -12.89 -2.11
N GLU A 132 10.66 -13.00 -1.96
CA GLU A 132 11.59 -11.85 -2.07
C GLU A 132 11.62 -11.20 -3.47
N HIS A 133 10.98 -11.82 -4.48
CA HIS A 133 10.84 -11.32 -5.84
C HIS A 133 9.44 -10.77 -6.14
N GLY A 134 8.54 -10.77 -5.14
CA GLY A 134 7.17 -10.27 -5.29
C GLY A 134 6.18 -11.28 -5.89
N ASN A 135 6.58 -12.55 -6.05
CA ASN A 135 5.68 -13.58 -6.54
C ASN A 135 4.86 -14.19 -5.40
N ALA A 136 3.56 -14.38 -5.62
CA ALA A 136 2.71 -15.05 -4.63
C ALA A 136 3.19 -16.49 -4.41
N LEU A 137 3.46 -16.83 -3.14
CA LEU A 137 3.77 -18.21 -2.75
C LEU A 137 2.48 -19.03 -2.85
N THR A 138 2.20 -19.55 -4.03
CA THR A 138 1.07 -20.46 -4.27
C THR A 138 1.35 -21.78 -3.58
N GLN A 139 0.84 -21.97 -2.38
CA GLN A 139 0.66 -23.33 -1.86
C GLN A 139 -0.51 -23.95 -2.62
N SER A 140 -0.24 -25.01 -3.37
CA SER A 140 -1.29 -25.74 -4.08
C SER A 140 -2.41 -26.14 -3.11
N PRO A 141 -3.70 -25.90 -3.43
CA PRO A 141 -4.84 -26.21 -2.57
C PRO A 141 -4.91 -27.69 -2.11
N ALA A 142 -4.26 -28.57 -2.84
CA ALA A 142 -4.22 -30.01 -2.57
C ALA A 142 -3.52 -30.41 -1.25
N SER A 143 -2.75 -29.52 -0.63
CA SER A 143 -1.99 -29.84 0.59
C SER A 143 -2.67 -29.40 1.90
N GLN A 144 -3.80 -28.68 1.87
CA GLN A 144 -4.45 -28.14 3.07
C GLN A 144 -5.89 -28.58 3.32
N GLY A 145 -6.43 -29.56 2.59
CA GLY A 145 -7.78 -30.08 2.84
C GLY A 145 -8.90 -29.05 2.65
N LEU A 146 -8.68 -28.05 1.83
CA LEU A 146 -9.65 -27.03 1.49
C LEU A 146 -10.64 -27.56 0.45
N ASP A 147 -11.91 -27.17 0.63
CA ASP A 147 -13.07 -27.53 -0.16
C ASP A 147 -12.77 -27.29 -1.68
N PRO A 148 -12.95 -28.32 -2.56
CA PRO A 148 -12.74 -28.15 -3.99
C PRO A 148 -13.69 -27.16 -4.67
N ASP A 149 -14.75 -26.70 -3.98
CA ASP A 149 -15.70 -25.68 -4.44
C ASP A 149 -15.36 -24.26 -3.94
N ALA A 150 -14.25 -24.06 -3.22
CA ALA A 150 -13.82 -22.72 -2.85
C ALA A 150 -13.50 -21.91 -4.12
N PRO A 151 -13.95 -20.63 -4.23
CA PRO A 151 -13.71 -19.83 -5.42
C PRO A 151 -12.20 -19.71 -5.67
N MET A 152 -11.78 -20.24 -6.80
CA MET A 152 -10.37 -20.21 -7.24
C MET A 152 -9.89 -18.76 -7.33
N LEU A 153 -8.74 -18.46 -6.73
CA LEU A 153 -8.00 -17.18 -6.82
C LEU A 153 -7.61 -16.75 -8.26
N ASN A 154 -8.06 -17.47 -9.26
CA ASN A 154 -7.84 -17.23 -10.69
C ASN A 154 -9.07 -16.59 -11.37
N ALA A 155 -9.81 -15.73 -10.67
CA ALA A 155 -10.80 -14.90 -11.35
C ALA A 155 -10.09 -13.97 -12.35
N PRO A 156 -10.65 -13.79 -13.58
CA PRO A 156 -9.98 -13.03 -14.65
C PRO A 156 -9.66 -11.55 -14.34
N GLY A 157 -10.12 -11.01 -13.21
CA GLY A 157 -9.78 -9.68 -12.73
C GLY A 157 -8.49 -9.58 -11.90
N ASN A 158 -7.85 -10.71 -11.57
CA ASN A 158 -6.70 -10.76 -10.68
C ASN A 158 -5.36 -10.87 -11.39
N VAL A 159 -5.34 -10.74 -12.71
CA VAL A 159 -4.12 -10.90 -13.50
C VAL A 159 -3.72 -9.55 -14.06
N ASP A 160 -2.49 -9.13 -13.80
CA ASP A 160 -1.90 -7.98 -14.44
C ASP A 160 -1.88 -8.20 -15.96
N ALA A 161 -2.47 -7.27 -16.73
CA ALA A 161 -2.62 -7.41 -18.19
C ALA A 161 -1.27 -7.33 -18.92
N ASP A 162 -0.25 -6.74 -18.31
CA ASP A 162 1.07 -6.55 -18.92
C ASP A 162 2.05 -7.67 -18.53
N THR A 163 1.97 -8.19 -17.31
CA THR A 163 2.91 -9.20 -16.81
C THR A 163 2.32 -10.60 -16.75
N GLY A 164 1.00 -10.75 -16.76
CA GLY A 164 0.32 -12.04 -16.58
C GLY A 164 0.42 -12.61 -15.14
N GLU A 165 0.88 -11.80 -14.19
CA GLU A 165 1.03 -12.20 -12.78
C GLU A 165 -0.27 -11.99 -12.01
N THR A 166 -0.51 -12.84 -11.01
CA THR A 166 -1.68 -12.72 -10.13
C THR A 166 -1.46 -11.59 -9.14
N LEU A 167 -2.27 -10.54 -9.25
CA LEU A 167 -2.21 -9.40 -8.32
C LEU A 167 -2.78 -9.78 -6.95
N SER A 168 -2.17 -9.26 -5.90
CA SER A 168 -2.78 -9.29 -4.57
C SER A 168 -4.05 -8.40 -4.56
N PRO A 169 -5.06 -8.67 -3.70
CA PRO A 169 -6.23 -7.80 -3.58
C PRO A 169 -5.87 -6.34 -3.31
N LEU A 170 -4.79 -6.10 -2.57
CA LEU A 170 -4.29 -4.75 -2.30
C LEU A 170 -3.68 -4.11 -3.55
N ALA A 171 -2.86 -4.82 -4.31
CA ALA A 171 -2.26 -4.32 -5.55
C ALA A 171 -3.33 -4.00 -6.59
N ALA A 172 -4.31 -4.88 -6.78
CA ALA A 172 -5.44 -4.67 -7.68
C ALA A 172 -6.28 -3.44 -7.27
N PHE A 173 -6.57 -3.29 -5.98
CA PHE A 173 -7.29 -2.13 -5.46
C PHE A 173 -6.53 -0.82 -5.68
N LEU A 174 -5.21 -0.82 -5.44
CA LEU A 174 -4.37 0.36 -5.68
C LEU A 174 -4.32 0.76 -7.15
N THR A 175 -4.28 -0.22 -8.05
CA THR A 175 -4.31 0.01 -9.50
C THR A 175 -5.66 0.62 -9.93
N HIS A 176 -6.77 0.05 -9.45
CA HIS A 176 -8.12 0.57 -9.72
C HIS A 176 -8.27 2.00 -9.20
N ALA A 177 -7.89 2.25 -7.95
CA ALA A 177 -7.97 3.59 -7.36
C ALA A 177 -7.10 4.63 -8.10
N ALA A 178 -5.95 4.22 -8.63
CA ALA A 178 -5.08 5.10 -9.43
C ALA A 178 -5.73 5.48 -10.77
N LEU A 179 -6.41 4.53 -11.43
CA LEU A 179 -7.14 4.78 -12.68
C LEU A 179 -8.33 5.72 -12.46
N GLU A 180 -9.14 5.49 -11.44
CA GLU A 180 -10.27 6.38 -11.12
C GLU A 180 -9.83 7.80 -10.74
N ALA A 181 -8.73 7.93 -10.01
CA ALA A 181 -8.17 9.24 -9.67
C ALA A 181 -7.68 9.99 -10.91
N GLY A 182 -7.16 9.29 -11.92
CA GLY A 182 -6.76 9.86 -13.20
C GLY A 182 -7.95 10.40 -14.01
N ASP A 183 -9.03 9.64 -14.09
CA ASP A 183 -10.23 10.03 -14.80
C ASP A 183 -10.94 11.25 -14.18
N ASN A 184 -10.97 11.34 -12.87
CA ASN A 184 -11.54 12.49 -12.16
C ASN A 184 -10.74 13.77 -12.35
N GLN A 185 -9.42 13.70 -12.53
CA GLN A 185 -8.59 14.87 -12.84
C GLN A 185 -8.81 15.37 -14.28
N ALA A 186 -9.12 14.48 -15.22
CA ALA A 186 -9.44 14.85 -16.60
C ALA A 186 -10.81 15.55 -16.72
N GLN A 187 -11.76 15.26 -15.83
CA GLN A 187 -13.10 15.89 -15.82
C GLN A 187 -13.12 17.27 -15.15
N ALA A 188 -12.12 17.65 -14.38
CA ALA A 188 -12.06 18.92 -13.65
C ALA A 188 -11.60 20.12 -14.54
N GLY A 189 -11.97 20.16 -15.82
CA GLY A 189 -12.02 21.40 -16.63
C GLY A 189 -10.68 21.97 -17.08
N GLN A 190 -9.69 21.15 -17.36
CA GLN A 190 -8.50 21.57 -18.10
C GLN A 190 -8.46 20.88 -19.46
N ASP A 191 -8.15 21.68 -20.51
CA ASP A 191 -8.00 21.25 -21.89
C ASP A 191 -7.09 20.00 -21.99
N ALA A 192 -7.69 18.82 -21.96
CA ALA A 192 -7.00 17.58 -22.25
C ALA A 192 -6.97 17.40 -23.76
N VAL A 193 -5.80 17.42 -24.37
CA VAL A 193 -5.58 17.03 -25.76
C VAL A 193 -5.89 15.53 -25.86
N GLN A 194 -7.06 15.19 -26.41
CA GLN A 194 -7.36 13.81 -26.80
C GLN A 194 -6.50 13.46 -28.01
N LEU A 195 -5.53 12.59 -27.82
CA LEU A 195 -4.85 11.89 -28.90
C LEU A 195 -5.79 10.76 -29.36
N MET A 196 -6.34 10.94 -30.57
CA MET A 196 -7.02 9.88 -31.31
C MET A 196 -5.98 8.97 -31.97
#